data_ddfa8528e667353b5841b97a09e50f61
#
_entry.id   ddfa8528e667353b5841b97a09e50f61
#
_cell.length_a   1.000
_cell.length_b   1.000
_cell.length_c   1.000
_cell.angle_alpha   90.00
_cell.angle_beta   90.00
_cell.angle_gamma   90.00
#
_symmetry.space_group_name_H-M   'P 1'
#
loop_
_entity.id
_entity.type
_entity.pdbx_description
1 polymer ?
#
loop_
_entity_poly.entity_id
_entity_poly.type
_entity_poly.pdbx_seq_one_letter_code
_entity_poly.pdbx_strand_id
1 'polypeptide(L)'
;MLRRIAVIAASAVTLACGTLPASAAASPVHAFGIPGVYGVRAWGSYQHTGAKIRVTVCVKDAARDVYGAAAAGLAFDSGYRHHDDVSVTAIGDGHMQCRALVTRYLGHLVVEALSGYRNGKVRHHSTPEWIY
;
A
#
# COMPACT_ATOMS: atom_id res chain seq x y z
N MET A 1 -20.75 -68.20 45.73
CA MET A 1 -20.48 -67.82 44.31
C MET A 1 -20.90 -66.37 44.06
N LEU A 2 -19.98 -65.46 44.10
CA LEU A 2 -20.24 -64.02 43.82
C LEU A 2 -19.95 -63.73 42.34
N ARG A 3 -20.99 -63.39 41.57
CA ARG A 3 -20.84 -62.88 40.22
C ARG A 3 -20.51 -61.37 40.27
N ARG A 4 -19.32 -60.98 39.84
CA ARG A 4 -18.93 -59.59 39.66
C ARG A 4 -19.50 -59.13 38.30
N ILE A 5 -20.34 -58.07 38.36
CA ILE A 5 -20.84 -57.41 37.19
C ILE A 5 -19.84 -56.26 36.91
N ALA A 6 -19.17 -56.33 35.77
CA ALA A 6 -18.31 -55.21 35.29
C ALA A 6 -19.19 -54.18 34.56
N VAL A 7 -19.23 -52.97 35.08
CA VAL A 7 -19.87 -51.83 34.44
C VAL A 7 -18.82 -51.19 33.51
N ILE A 8 -19.07 -51.26 32.22
CA ILE A 8 -18.25 -50.55 31.21
C ILE A 8 -18.80 -49.13 31.07
N ALA A 9 -18.08 -48.18 31.56
CA ALA A 9 -18.38 -46.75 31.32
C ALA A 9 -17.88 -46.36 29.91
N ALA A 10 -18.81 -46.12 29.00
CA ALA A 10 -18.51 -45.57 27.69
C ALA A 10 -18.31 -44.07 27.81
N SER A 11 -17.05 -43.63 27.71
CA SER A 11 -16.73 -42.20 27.65
C SER A 11 -17.00 -41.69 26.24
N ALA A 12 -18.02 -40.86 26.06
CA ALA A 12 -18.30 -40.16 24.84
C ALA A 12 -17.30 -39.00 24.71
N VAL A 13 -16.36 -39.11 23.78
CA VAL A 13 -15.48 -38.00 23.37
C VAL A 13 -16.27 -37.10 22.44
N THR A 14 -16.75 -35.98 22.96
CA THR A 14 -17.30 -34.90 22.12
C THR A 14 -16.15 -34.22 21.39
N LEU A 15 -15.99 -34.49 20.10
CA LEU A 15 -15.15 -33.66 19.22
C LEU A 15 -15.82 -32.30 19.09
N ALA A 16 -15.29 -31.30 19.78
CA ALA A 16 -15.60 -29.92 19.50
C ALA A 16 -15.00 -29.57 18.14
N CYS A 17 -15.81 -29.57 17.08
CA CYS A 17 -15.46 -28.93 15.82
C CYS A 17 -15.32 -27.42 16.07
N GLY A 18 -14.12 -26.99 16.42
CA GLY A 18 -13.77 -25.58 16.42
C GLY A 18 -13.86 -25.07 14.99
N THR A 19 -14.88 -24.26 14.70
CA THR A 19 -14.92 -23.49 13.46
C THR A 19 -13.73 -22.53 13.49
N LEU A 20 -12.70 -22.84 12.70
CA LEU A 20 -11.62 -21.90 12.44
C LEU A 20 -12.25 -20.60 11.91
N PRO A 21 -11.90 -19.43 12.46
CA PRO A 21 -12.39 -18.18 11.90
C PRO A 21 -12.00 -18.14 10.43
N ALA A 22 -12.97 -17.93 9.55
CA ALA A 22 -12.72 -17.75 8.14
C ALA A 22 -11.70 -16.62 8.00
N SER A 23 -10.50 -16.92 7.50
CA SER A 23 -9.48 -15.93 7.22
C SER A 23 -10.12 -14.93 6.26
N ALA A 24 -10.30 -13.67 6.70
CA ALA A 24 -10.84 -12.65 5.83
C ALA A 24 -9.93 -12.57 4.60
N ALA A 25 -10.52 -12.78 3.41
CA ALA A 25 -9.78 -12.71 2.17
C ALA A 25 -9.12 -11.34 2.08
N ALA A 26 -7.80 -11.32 1.81
CA ALA A 26 -7.08 -10.08 1.65
C ALA A 26 -7.70 -9.28 0.49
N SER A 27 -7.96 -7.99 0.71
CA SER A 27 -8.46 -7.11 -0.35
C SER A 27 -7.47 -7.06 -1.51
N PRO A 28 -7.94 -6.97 -2.76
CA PRO A 28 -7.06 -6.93 -3.92
C PRO A 28 -6.13 -5.71 -3.87
N VAL A 29 -4.93 -5.89 -4.42
CA VAL A 29 -3.98 -4.80 -4.63
C VAL A 29 -4.22 -4.22 -6.02
N HIS A 30 -4.38 -2.91 -6.08
CA HIS A 30 -4.56 -2.17 -7.32
C HIS A 30 -3.28 -1.42 -7.66
N ALA A 31 -2.65 -1.77 -8.77
CA ALA A 31 -1.45 -1.11 -9.24
C ALA A 31 -1.81 0.10 -10.11
N PHE A 32 -0.97 1.14 -10.08
CA PHE A 32 -1.05 2.30 -10.96
C PHE A 32 0.33 2.76 -11.41
N GLY A 33 0.40 3.30 -12.63
CA GLY A 33 1.55 4.04 -13.12
C GLY A 33 1.38 5.52 -12.87
N ILE A 34 2.48 6.25 -12.75
CA ILE A 34 2.47 7.71 -12.68
C ILE A 34 3.08 8.21 -13.98
N PRO A 35 2.42 9.16 -14.71
CA PRO A 35 2.97 9.69 -15.93
C PRO A 35 4.40 10.18 -15.73
N GLY A 36 5.30 9.68 -16.57
CA GLY A 36 6.73 9.96 -16.44
C GLY A 36 7.07 11.39 -16.83
N VAL A 37 8.05 11.95 -16.15
CA VAL A 37 8.84 13.08 -16.63
C VAL A 37 10.25 12.59 -16.97
N TYR A 38 11.00 13.34 -17.73
CA TYR A 38 12.35 12.95 -18.10
C TYR A 38 13.19 12.58 -16.88
N GLY A 39 13.80 11.40 -16.92
CA GLY A 39 14.67 10.90 -15.85
C GLY A 39 13.94 10.30 -14.64
N VAL A 40 12.62 10.26 -14.63
CA VAL A 40 11.84 9.70 -13.54
C VAL A 40 10.95 8.56 -14.03
N ARG A 41 11.02 7.41 -13.36
CA ARG A 41 9.99 6.37 -13.42
C ARG A 41 9.30 6.30 -12.09
N ALA A 42 7.98 6.41 -12.10
CA ALA A 42 7.19 6.36 -10.89
C ALA A 42 5.97 5.45 -11.07
N TRP A 43 5.62 4.73 -10.03
CA TRP A 43 4.49 3.82 -9.98
C TRP A 43 4.04 3.62 -8.53
N GLY A 44 2.95 2.95 -8.34
CA GLY A 44 2.48 2.63 -7.02
C GLY A 44 1.40 1.57 -7.00
N SER A 45 0.85 1.39 -5.83
CA SER A 45 -0.29 0.52 -5.60
C SER A 45 -1.09 0.99 -4.40
N TYR A 46 -2.36 0.59 -4.34
CA TYR A 46 -3.17 0.77 -3.15
C TYR A 46 -3.93 -0.51 -2.81
N GLN A 47 -4.26 -0.67 -1.54
CA GLN A 47 -4.97 -1.81 -1.00
C GLN A 47 -5.82 -1.39 0.18
N HIS A 48 -7.09 -1.81 0.18
CA HIS A 48 -7.98 -1.61 1.33
C HIS A 48 -7.61 -2.55 2.48
N THR A 49 -7.58 -2.03 3.69
CA THR A 49 -7.34 -2.76 4.94
C THR A 49 -8.37 -2.32 5.97
N GLY A 50 -9.52 -2.96 5.99
CA GLY A 50 -10.66 -2.53 6.80
C GLY A 50 -11.14 -1.12 6.39
N ALA A 51 -11.25 -0.20 7.36
CA ALA A 51 -11.66 1.19 7.13
C ALA A 51 -10.50 2.11 6.67
N LYS A 52 -9.34 1.54 6.40
CA LYS A 52 -8.14 2.27 5.95
C LYS A 52 -7.72 1.80 4.58
N ILE A 53 -6.84 2.56 3.96
CA ILE A 53 -6.15 2.14 2.75
C ILE A 53 -4.65 2.34 2.93
N ARG A 54 -3.92 1.41 2.39
CA ARG A 54 -2.47 1.50 2.26
C ARG A 54 -2.14 1.89 0.83
N VAL A 55 -1.46 3.01 0.68
CA VAL A 55 -0.95 3.50 -0.60
C VAL A 55 0.57 3.38 -0.58
N THR A 56 1.14 2.76 -1.59
CA THR A 56 2.59 2.68 -1.78
C THR A 56 2.96 3.44 -3.03
N VAL A 57 3.91 4.34 -2.93
CA VAL A 57 4.46 5.11 -4.06
C VAL A 57 5.94 4.78 -4.17
N CYS A 58 6.35 4.44 -5.39
CA CYS A 58 7.73 4.12 -5.74
C CYS A 58 8.23 5.07 -6.80
N VAL A 59 9.53 5.37 -6.74
CA VAL A 59 10.22 6.19 -7.74
C VAL A 59 11.59 5.60 -8.05
N LYS A 60 11.99 5.69 -9.30
CA LYS A 60 13.32 5.33 -9.77
C LYS A 60 13.94 6.52 -10.50
N ASP A 61 15.16 6.86 -10.09
CA ASP A 61 16.02 7.76 -10.86
C ASP A 61 16.54 7.02 -12.11
N ALA A 62 16.06 7.43 -13.27
CA ALA A 62 16.35 6.78 -14.53
C ALA A 62 17.28 7.62 -15.42
N ALA A 63 17.73 8.78 -14.97
CA ALA A 63 18.66 9.63 -15.69
C ALA A 63 20.05 9.60 -15.06
N ARG A 64 21.05 9.63 -15.91
CA ARG A 64 22.45 9.81 -15.49
C ARG A 64 22.78 11.29 -15.42
N ASP A 65 22.19 11.96 -14.45
CA ASP A 65 22.43 13.38 -14.24
C ASP A 65 22.65 13.70 -12.75
N VAL A 66 22.77 14.97 -12.44
CA VAL A 66 23.02 15.44 -11.07
C VAL A 66 21.73 15.66 -10.28
N TYR A 67 20.59 15.32 -10.86
CA TYR A 67 19.27 15.53 -10.26
C TYR A 67 18.70 14.20 -9.78
N GLY A 68 18.01 14.24 -8.66
CA GLY A 68 17.26 13.07 -8.18
C GLY A 68 15.87 13.00 -8.80
N ALA A 69 15.20 11.90 -8.55
CA ALA A 69 13.81 11.65 -8.89
C ALA A 69 12.96 11.68 -7.63
N ALA A 70 11.76 12.24 -7.72
CA ALA A 70 10.80 12.23 -6.63
C ALA A 70 9.40 11.88 -7.15
N ALA A 71 8.57 11.33 -6.29
CA ALA A 71 7.15 11.11 -6.54
C ALA A 71 6.36 11.39 -5.26
N ALA A 72 5.12 11.81 -5.42
CA ALA A 72 4.23 12.08 -4.30
C ALA A 72 2.84 11.49 -4.54
N GLY A 73 2.20 11.06 -3.46
CA GLY A 73 0.80 10.68 -3.43
C GLY A 73 0.08 11.50 -2.37
N LEU A 74 -1.04 12.10 -2.75
CA LEU A 74 -1.84 12.98 -1.89
C LEU A 74 -3.25 12.38 -1.72
N ALA A 75 -3.66 12.22 -0.48
CA ALA A 75 -4.96 11.70 -0.11
C ALA A 75 -5.92 12.82 0.28
N PHE A 76 -7.11 12.79 -0.29
CA PHE A 76 -8.17 13.77 -0.09
C PHE A 76 -9.43 13.11 0.46
N ASP A 77 -10.22 13.84 1.21
CA ASP A 77 -11.57 13.40 1.56
C ASP A 77 -12.55 13.57 0.38
N SER A 78 -13.79 13.12 0.55
CA SER A 78 -14.84 13.24 -0.46
C SER A 78 -15.19 14.70 -0.82
N GLY A 79 -14.81 15.66 0.03
CA GLY A 79 -14.95 17.10 -0.22
C GLY A 79 -13.71 17.75 -0.84
N TYR A 80 -12.76 16.94 -1.36
CA TYR A 80 -11.51 17.41 -1.96
C TYR A 80 -10.59 18.19 -1.02
N ARG A 81 -10.70 17.97 0.30
CA ARG A 81 -9.74 18.54 1.26
C ARG A 81 -8.58 17.58 1.42
N HIS A 82 -7.38 18.09 1.27
CA HIS A 82 -6.14 17.35 1.50
C HIS A 82 -5.99 17.04 3.00
N HIS A 83 -5.62 15.80 3.31
CA HIS A 83 -5.40 15.34 4.68
C HIS A 83 -4.03 14.71 4.89
N ASP A 84 -3.64 13.80 4.02
CA ASP A 84 -2.40 13.04 4.15
C ASP A 84 -1.64 13.02 2.84
N ASP A 85 -0.32 12.92 2.96
CA ASP A 85 0.57 12.76 1.82
C ASP A 85 1.71 11.79 2.09
N VAL A 86 2.26 11.26 1.03
CA VAL A 86 3.50 10.48 1.03
C VAL A 86 4.39 11.01 -0.08
N SER A 87 5.63 11.26 0.23
CA SER A 87 6.64 11.60 -0.77
C SER A 87 7.83 10.66 -0.67
N VAL A 88 8.43 10.37 -1.80
CA VAL A 88 9.59 9.50 -1.91
C VAL A 88 10.58 10.07 -2.90
N THR A 89 11.86 9.98 -2.58
CA THR A 89 12.95 10.50 -3.41
C THR A 89 13.99 9.42 -3.63
N ALA A 90 14.47 9.30 -4.86
CA ALA A 90 15.61 8.46 -5.23
C ALA A 90 16.67 9.33 -5.89
N ILE A 91 17.93 9.17 -5.52
CA ILE A 91 19.05 9.93 -6.03
C ILE A 91 20.15 8.97 -6.49
N GLY A 92 20.57 9.12 -7.72
CA GLY A 92 21.60 8.31 -8.35
C GLY A 92 21.04 7.35 -9.40
N ASP A 93 21.81 7.15 -10.46
CA ASP A 93 21.45 6.34 -11.63
C ASP A 93 20.97 4.94 -11.24
N GLY A 94 19.73 4.65 -11.58
CA GLY A 94 19.08 3.37 -11.30
C GLY A 94 18.60 3.17 -9.86
N HIS A 95 18.85 4.10 -8.94
CA HIS A 95 18.35 4.00 -7.57
C HIS A 95 16.83 4.06 -7.53
N MET A 96 16.26 3.25 -6.67
CA MET A 96 14.83 3.11 -6.49
C MET A 96 14.48 3.20 -5.00
N GLN A 97 13.41 3.89 -4.70
CA GLN A 97 12.85 4.00 -3.36
C GLN A 97 11.33 3.87 -3.40
N CYS A 98 10.76 3.28 -2.35
CA CYS A 98 9.32 3.21 -2.14
C CYS A 98 8.98 3.72 -0.74
N ARG A 99 7.82 4.36 -0.62
CA ARG A 99 7.21 4.69 0.67
C ARG A 99 5.74 4.35 0.68
N ALA A 100 5.23 4.03 1.86
CA ALA A 100 3.82 3.74 2.06
C ALA A 100 3.19 4.74 3.02
N LEU A 101 1.94 5.07 2.73
CA LEU A 101 1.02 5.81 3.59
C LEU A 101 -0.15 4.90 3.95
N VAL A 102 -0.56 4.92 5.21
CA VAL A 102 -1.82 4.30 5.65
C VAL A 102 -2.75 5.41 6.12
N THR A 103 -3.86 5.60 5.43
CA THR A 103 -4.80 6.67 5.74
C THR A 103 -6.25 6.19 5.67
N ARG A 104 -7.14 6.89 6.39
CA ARG A 104 -8.59 6.72 6.31
C ARG A 104 -9.25 7.72 5.34
N TYR A 105 -8.50 8.70 4.88
CA TYR A 105 -9.02 9.76 4.01
C TYR A 105 -8.88 9.35 2.55
N LEU A 106 -9.94 8.72 2.05
CA LEU A 106 -9.94 8.13 0.72
C LEU A 106 -11.18 8.44 -0.08
N GLY A 107 -11.46 9.71 -0.19
CA GLY A 107 -12.33 10.20 -1.23
C GLY A 107 -11.62 10.17 -2.59
N HIS A 108 -10.38 10.67 -2.62
CA HIS A 108 -9.59 10.77 -3.85
C HIS A 108 -8.11 10.58 -3.57
N LEU A 109 -7.41 9.93 -4.51
CA LEU A 109 -5.96 9.80 -4.52
C LEU A 109 -5.39 10.46 -5.78
N VAL A 110 -4.50 11.41 -5.57
CA VAL A 110 -3.74 12.08 -6.63
C VAL A 110 -2.29 11.68 -6.53
N VAL A 111 -1.65 11.42 -7.65
CA VAL A 111 -0.23 11.09 -7.73
C VAL A 111 0.47 11.94 -8.77
N GLU A 112 1.72 12.28 -8.52
CA GLU A 112 2.57 13.02 -9.44
C GLU A 112 4.02 12.54 -9.39
N ALA A 113 4.73 12.66 -10.51
CA ALA A 113 6.16 12.46 -10.61
C ALA A 113 6.86 13.80 -10.77
N LEU A 114 7.98 13.96 -10.08
CA LEU A 114 8.78 15.18 -10.04
C LEU A 114 10.19 14.83 -10.46
N SER A 115 10.76 15.52 -11.41
CA SER A 115 12.15 15.34 -11.78
C SER A 115 13.02 16.48 -11.27
N GLY A 116 14.30 16.18 -11.08
CA GLY A 116 15.28 17.22 -10.87
C GLY A 116 15.23 17.85 -9.49
N TYR A 117 15.20 17.03 -8.45
CA TYR A 117 15.35 17.50 -7.10
C TYR A 117 16.83 17.74 -6.78
N ARG A 118 17.27 18.98 -6.90
CA ARG A 118 18.57 19.42 -6.41
C ARG A 118 18.41 20.69 -5.59
N ASN A 119 18.98 20.70 -4.37
CA ASN A 119 18.91 21.83 -3.44
C ASN A 119 17.49 22.34 -3.17
N GLY A 120 16.52 21.46 -3.03
CA GLY A 120 15.13 21.81 -2.76
C GLY A 120 14.36 22.38 -3.95
N LYS A 121 14.97 22.46 -5.14
CA LYS A 121 14.28 22.95 -6.34
C LYS A 121 13.83 21.80 -7.22
N VAL A 122 12.55 21.76 -7.52
CA VAL A 122 11.93 20.84 -8.47
C VAL A 122 12.01 21.46 -9.86
N ARG A 123 12.45 20.68 -10.84
CA ARG A 123 12.65 21.15 -12.23
C ARG A 123 11.45 20.95 -13.12
N HIS A 124 10.83 19.79 -13.02
CA HIS A 124 9.70 19.39 -13.86
C HIS A 124 8.69 18.61 -13.01
N HIS A 125 7.42 18.78 -13.33
CA HIS A 125 6.34 18.00 -12.74
C HIS A 125 5.60 17.26 -13.85
N SER A 126 5.20 16.03 -13.61
CA SER A 126 4.13 15.43 -14.41
C SER A 126 2.81 16.13 -14.10
N THR A 127 1.86 16.05 -14.99
CA THR A 127 0.47 16.38 -14.66
C THR A 127 0.02 15.49 -13.51
N PRO A 128 -0.53 16.05 -12.43
CA PRO A 128 -1.12 15.23 -11.38
C PRO A 128 -2.20 14.32 -11.95
N GLU A 129 -2.17 13.05 -11.56
CA GLU A 129 -3.13 12.06 -12.02
C GLU A 129 -4.04 11.61 -10.88
N TRP A 130 -5.33 11.68 -11.12
CA TRP A 130 -6.34 11.16 -10.22
C TRP A 130 -6.44 9.65 -10.41
N ILE A 131 -6.21 8.90 -9.36
CA ILE A 131 -6.28 7.43 -9.39
C ILE A 131 -7.72 6.97 -9.18
N TYR A 132 -8.48 7.70 -8.36
CA TYR A 132 -9.94 7.54 -8.18
C TYR A 132 -10.55 8.74 -7.47
#